data_0e9992c9a5435d925c8464366bf07489
#
_entry.id   0e9992c9a5435d925c8464366bf07489
#
_cell.length_a   1.000
_cell.length_b   1.000
_cell.length_c   1.000
_cell.angle_alpha   90.00
_cell.angle_beta   90.00
_cell.angle_gamma   90.00
#
_symmetry.space_group_name_H-M   'P 1'
#
loop_
_entity.id
_entity.type
_entity.pdbx_description
1 polymer ?
#
loop_
_entity_poly.entity_id
_entity_poly.type
_entity_poly.pdbx_seq_one_letter_code
_entity_poly.pdbx_strand_id
1 'polypeptide(L)'
;SMSDGTVSPGVGETSEESLGKPRNPKRHPTIRDLLPHTAGFTYGIFGNTEVDQLYRQSETIGIMDQRNLQQFVQDLGKLPLQYEPGAQWHYSVSVDVQGRLVEVLSGMSFGEFLRTRLFEPLDMKDTAFFVPSEKQSRLAQLYKPAGLTELNFMAPTTGKGLEVADAYISAGVLAPPEFESGGAGLVSTARAYLRFAQMMLNGGEFDGVRILSPKTAQLMTSNHLGDLPMGWGGKGLGFGLGFGLVLEPESTGEVSSAGEFNWGGAAGTRFWVDPEENLIGIFMVQSIPHRTRLAGDFKVLVYGAMTQSQAD
;
A
#
# COMPACT_ATOMS: atom_id res chain seq x y z
N SER A 1 -13.32 20.30 31.20
CA SER A 1 -12.86 18.91 31.09
C SER A 1 -13.14 18.44 29.68
N MET A 2 -12.15 18.53 28.81
CA MET A 2 -12.23 18.00 27.47
C MET A 2 -11.73 16.56 27.52
N SER A 3 -12.58 15.59 27.17
CA SER A 3 -12.25 14.17 27.09
C SER A 3 -11.35 13.92 25.90
N ASP A 4 -10.23 13.32 26.16
CA ASP A 4 -9.20 12.86 25.22
C ASP A 4 -9.80 11.79 24.33
N GLY A 5 -10.03 12.15 23.06
CA GLY A 5 -10.59 11.25 22.06
C GLY A 5 -9.51 10.43 21.38
N THR A 6 -9.01 9.40 22.05
CA THR A 6 -8.25 8.34 21.39
C THR A 6 -9.21 7.47 20.58
N VAL A 7 -9.27 7.69 19.27
CA VAL A 7 -9.96 6.77 18.36
C VAL A 7 -9.06 5.53 18.21
N SER A 8 -9.37 4.49 18.95
CA SER A 8 -8.89 3.14 18.65
C SER A 8 -9.63 2.67 17.40
N PRO A 9 -8.95 2.12 16.37
CA PRO A 9 -9.64 1.45 15.28
C PRO A 9 -10.44 0.28 15.88
N GLY A 10 -11.75 0.29 15.66
CA GLY A 10 -12.64 -0.75 16.13
C GLY A 10 -12.21 -2.10 15.54
N VAL A 11 -11.60 -2.92 16.35
CA VAL A 11 -11.49 -4.35 16.10
C VAL A 11 -12.90 -4.88 16.23
N GLY A 12 -13.52 -5.23 15.10
CA GLY A 12 -14.76 -5.99 15.12
C GLY A 12 -14.53 -7.21 16.01
N GLU A 13 -15.44 -7.45 16.94
CA GLU A 13 -15.44 -8.64 17.81
C GLU A 13 -15.44 -9.90 16.94
N THR A 14 -14.28 -10.37 16.54
CA THR A 14 -14.07 -11.73 16.11
C THR A 14 -13.97 -12.55 17.38
N SER A 15 -14.97 -13.39 17.64
CA SER A 15 -14.98 -14.33 18.73
C SER A 15 -13.63 -15.08 18.76
N GLU A 16 -12.93 -15.08 19.90
CA GLU A 16 -11.68 -15.79 20.14
C GLU A 16 -11.76 -17.31 19.86
N GLU A 17 -12.94 -17.84 19.67
CA GLU A 17 -13.20 -19.25 19.38
C GLU A 17 -12.79 -19.73 17.98
N SER A 18 -12.41 -18.86 17.03
CA SER A 18 -12.04 -19.28 15.66
C SER A 18 -10.55 -19.40 15.40
N LEU A 19 -9.70 -19.03 16.32
CA LEU A 19 -8.22 -19.17 16.21
C LEU A 19 -7.81 -20.60 16.64
N GLY A 20 -8.40 -21.59 15.99
CA GLY A 20 -7.96 -22.98 16.12
C GLY A 20 -6.54 -23.16 15.59
N LYS A 21 -5.88 -24.26 16.04
CA LYS A 21 -4.55 -24.66 15.56
C LYS A 21 -4.41 -24.48 14.04
N PRO A 22 -3.21 -24.09 13.53
CA PRO A 22 -2.97 -24.00 12.11
C PRO A 22 -3.49 -25.24 11.38
N ARG A 23 -4.34 -25.04 10.40
CA ARG A 23 -4.95 -26.12 9.59
C ARG A 23 -4.75 -25.81 8.13
N ASN A 24 -4.78 -26.84 7.30
CA ASN A 24 -4.79 -26.64 5.86
C ASN A 24 -6.04 -25.86 5.46
N PRO A 25 -5.92 -24.85 4.59
CA PRO A 25 -7.07 -24.12 4.10
C PRO A 25 -8.00 -25.05 3.29
N LYS A 26 -9.28 -24.73 3.24
CA LYS A 26 -10.28 -25.50 2.45
C LYS A 26 -9.98 -25.48 0.95
N ARG A 27 -9.34 -24.42 0.48
CA ARG A 27 -8.83 -24.28 -0.89
C ARG A 27 -7.53 -23.46 -0.91
N HIS A 28 -6.76 -23.61 -1.96
CA HIS A 28 -5.60 -22.74 -2.16
C HIS A 28 -6.02 -21.31 -2.56
N PRO A 29 -5.23 -20.28 -2.19
CA PRO A 29 -5.40 -18.93 -2.72
C PRO A 29 -5.30 -18.92 -4.24
N THR A 30 -6.09 -18.07 -4.88
CA THR A 30 -6.02 -17.81 -6.31
C THR A 30 -5.41 -16.43 -6.57
N ILE A 31 -5.02 -16.16 -7.83
CA ILE A 31 -4.58 -14.82 -8.23
C ILE A 31 -5.67 -13.77 -7.93
N ARG A 32 -6.94 -14.14 -8.08
CA ARG A 32 -8.06 -13.27 -7.74
C ARG A 32 -8.12 -12.92 -6.25
N ASP A 33 -7.69 -13.81 -5.36
CA ASP A 33 -7.62 -13.53 -3.92
C ASP A 33 -6.41 -12.65 -3.56
N LEU A 34 -5.29 -12.77 -4.32
CA LEU A 34 -4.08 -11.97 -4.07
C LEU A 34 -4.31 -10.49 -4.33
N LEU A 35 -4.98 -10.14 -5.44
CA LEU A 35 -5.09 -8.76 -5.92
C LEU A 35 -5.82 -7.84 -4.93
N PRO A 36 -6.96 -8.22 -4.32
CA PRO A 36 -7.67 -7.40 -3.34
C PRO A 36 -7.32 -7.76 -1.88
N HIS A 37 -6.19 -8.39 -1.58
CA HIS A 37 -5.80 -8.78 -0.22
C HIS A 37 -6.79 -9.72 0.50
N THR A 38 -7.41 -10.65 -0.21
CA THR A 38 -8.30 -11.67 0.36
C THR A 38 -7.69 -13.07 0.35
N ALA A 39 -6.39 -13.20 0.08
CA ALA A 39 -5.69 -14.49 -0.01
C ALA A 39 -5.46 -15.18 1.35
N GLY A 40 -5.68 -14.48 2.46
CA GLY A 40 -5.48 -15.01 3.81
C GLY A 40 -4.07 -14.82 4.38
N PHE A 41 -3.17 -14.15 3.69
CA PHE A 41 -1.86 -13.76 4.21
C PHE A 41 -1.95 -12.62 5.22
N THR A 42 -0.87 -12.39 5.98
CA THR A 42 -0.68 -11.24 6.85
C THR A 42 0.69 -10.59 6.57
N TYR A 43 0.93 -9.40 7.12
CA TYR A 43 2.27 -8.84 7.30
C TYR A 43 2.89 -9.25 8.64
N GLY A 44 2.09 -9.78 9.58
CA GLY A 44 2.54 -10.06 10.94
C GLY A 44 2.69 -8.84 11.85
N ILE A 45 2.60 -7.61 11.32
CA ILE A 45 2.87 -6.36 12.07
C ILE A 45 1.61 -5.59 12.47
N PHE A 46 0.45 -5.95 11.93
CA PHE A 46 -0.82 -5.26 12.19
C PHE A 46 -1.71 -6.01 13.20
N GLY A 47 -1.23 -7.13 13.73
CA GLY A 47 -1.90 -7.94 14.73
C GLY A 47 -0.92 -8.67 15.63
N ASN A 48 -1.42 -9.52 16.52
CA ASN A 48 -0.60 -10.32 17.42
C ASN A 48 -1.11 -11.75 17.59
N THR A 49 -1.70 -12.32 16.57
CA THR A 49 -2.11 -13.72 16.54
C THR A 49 -0.88 -14.64 16.50
N GLU A 50 -1.08 -15.93 16.71
CA GLU A 50 -0.01 -16.94 16.56
C GLU A 50 0.58 -16.90 15.13
N VAL A 51 -0.27 -16.71 14.12
CA VAL A 51 0.18 -16.60 12.72
C VAL A 51 1.01 -15.33 12.51
N ASP A 52 0.59 -14.17 13.06
CA ASP A 52 1.39 -12.94 12.99
C ASP A 52 2.77 -13.13 13.64
N GLN A 53 2.84 -13.85 14.76
CA GLN A 53 4.11 -14.16 15.42
C GLN A 53 5.02 -15.04 14.55
N LEU A 54 4.46 -16.07 13.88
CA LEU A 54 5.21 -16.92 12.95
C LEU A 54 5.76 -16.12 11.77
N TYR A 55 4.97 -15.19 11.21
CA TYR A 55 5.43 -14.30 10.14
C TYR A 55 6.56 -13.40 10.59
N ARG A 56 6.49 -12.84 11.79
CA ARG A 56 7.61 -12.03 12.37
C ARG A 56 8.87 -12.87 12.60
N GLN A 57 8.73 -14.10 13.11
CA GLN A 57 9.86 -15.00 13.37
C GLN A 57 10.53 -15.48 12.09
N SER A 58 9.80 -15.58 11.01
CA SER A 58 10.32 -16.01 9.70
C SER A 58 10.96 -14.87 8.90
N GLU A 59 11.07 -13.67 9.48
CA GLU A 59 11.60 -12.48 8.83
C GLU A 59 10.90 -12.13 7.50
N THR A 60 9.64 -12.55 7.33
CA THR A 60 8.84 -12.28 6.13
C THR A 60 8.32 -10.84 6.02
N ILE A 61 8.89 -9.90 6.76
CA ILE A 61 8.53 -8.48 6.66
C ILE A 61 9.40 -7.83 5.57
N GLY A 62 8.90 -7.87 4.41
CA GLY A 62 9.42 -7.65 3.07
C GLY A 62 10.45 -6.57 2.76
N ILE A 63 10.46 -5.38 3.34
CA ILE A 63 11.29 -4.25 2.86
C ILE A 63 12.80 -4.46 3.13
N MET A 64 13.14 -5.28 4.10
CA MET A 64 14.50 -5.50 4.58
C MET A 64 14.97 -6.95 4.32
N ASP A 65 14.25 -7.68 3.51
CA ASP A 65 14.55 -9.08 3.20
C ASP A 65 15.82 -9.16 2.37
N GLN A 66 16.71 -10.08 2.73
CA GLN A 66 17.92 -10.37 1.99
C GLN A 66 17.69 -11.46 0.94
N ARG A 67 16.52 -12.07 0.93
CA ARG A 67 16.10 -13.08 -0.06
C ARG A 67 15.60 -12.38 -1.33
N ASN A 68 15.67 -13.05 -2.46
CA ASN A 68 14.93 -12.63 -3.64
C ASN A 68 13.44 -13.03 -3.53
N LEU A 69 12.58 -12.51 -4.40
CA LEU A 69 11.13 -12.80 -4.41
C LEU A 69 10.82 -14.30 -4.52
N GLN A 70 11.64 -15.08 -5.24
CA GLN A 70 11.45 -16.52 -5.35
C GLN A 70 11.65 -17.23 -4.01
N GLN A 71 12.74 -16.94 -3.32
CA GLN A 71 13.03 -17.50 -2.00
C GLN A 71 11.98 -17.08 -0.97
N PHE A 72 11.60 -15.80 -0.99
CA PHE A 72 10.55 -15.26 -0.14
C PHE A 72 9.24 -16.06 -0.28
N VAL A 73 8.75 -16.27 -1.51
CA VAL A 73 7.49 -17.01 -1.73
C VAL A 73 7.62 -18.47 -1.36
N GLN A 74 8.80 -19.09 -1.56
CA GLN A 74 9.05 -20.46 -1.12
C GLN A 74 8.99 -20.61 0.40
N ASP A 75 9.52 -19.65 1.14
CA ASP A 75 9.48 -19.65 2.61
C ASP A 75 8.09 -19.27 3.13
N LEU A 76 7.42 -18.31 2.50
CA LEU A 76 6.04 -17.95 2.79
C LEU A 76 5.10 -19.16 2.66
N GLY A 77 5.35 -20.03 1.66
CA GLY A 77 4.56 -21.24 1.45
C GLY A 77 4.65 -22.28 2.57
N LYS A 78 5.59 -22.13 3.52
CA LYS A 78 5.74 -22.97 4.71
C LYS A 78 4.93 -22.44 5.91
N LEU A 79 4.44 -21.22 5.83
CA LEU A 79 3.69 -20.57 6.89
C LEU A 79 2.19 -20.77 6.73
N PRO A 80 1.44 -20.85 7.83
CA PRO A 80 -0.01 -20.95 7.78
C PRO A 80 -0.63 -19.66 7.25
N LEU A 81 -1.79 -19.75 6.64
CA LEU A 81 -2.63 -18.59 6.35
C LEU A 81 -3.30 -18.09 7.64
N GLN A 82 -3.46 -16.76 7.74
CA GLN A 82 -4.19 -16.12 8.83
C GLN A 82 -5.70 -16.42 8.72
N TYR A 83 -6.21 -16.44 7.48
CA TYR A 83 -7.62 -16.62 7.17
C TYR A 83 -7.82 -17.56 5.99
N GLU A 84 -9.04 -18.11 5.88
CA GLU A 84 -9.43 -18.85 4.67
C GLU A 84 -9.45 -17.90 3.45
N PRO A 85 -8.90 -18.32 2.32
CA PRO A 85 -8.90 -17.50 1.10
C PRO A 85 -10.30 -17.07 0.68
N GLY A 86 -10.51 -15.78 0.48
CA GLY A 86 -11.80 -15.18 0.13
C GLY A 86 -12.73 -14.91 1.32
N ALA A 87 -12.32 -15.21 2.56
CA ALA A 87 -13.21 -15.05 3.72
C ALA A 87 -13.27 -13.60 4.23
N GLN A 88 -12.18 -12.86 4.11
CA GLN A 88 -12.12 -11.46 4.53
C GLN A 88 -10.96 -10.72 3.86
N TRP A 89 -11.07 -9.41 3.85
CA TRP A 89 -9.97 -8.53 3.48
C TRP A 89 -8.97 -8.42 4.64
N HIS A 90 -7.69 -8.64 4.33
CA HIS A 90 -6.61 -8.46 5.29
C HIS A 90 -5.34 -8.00 4.57
N TYR A 91 -4.89 -6.78 4.90
CA TYR A 91 -3.70 -6.20 4.27
C TYR A 91 -2.45 -7.02 4.58
N SER A 92 -1.71 -7.39 3.54
CA SER A 92 -0.74 -8.47 3.65
C SER A 92 0.36 -8.41 2.60
N VAL A 93 1.33 -9.31 2.70
CA VAL A 93 2.41 -9.55 1.73
C VAL A 93 1.93 -10.03 0.35
N SER A 94 0.62 -10.00 0.08
CA SER A 94 0.06 -10.40 -1.22
C SER A 94 0.69 -9.67 -2.40
N VAL A 95 1.07 -8.40 -2.24
CA VAL A 95 1.72 -7.61 -3.32
C VAL A 95 3.14 -8.07 -3.62
N ASP A 96 3.86 -8.59 -2.64
CA ASP A 96 5.18 -9.21 -2.86
C ASP A 96 5.03 -10.55 -3.62
N VAL A 97 4.01 -11.33 -3.30
CA VAL A 97 3.64 -12.54 -4.07
C VAL A 97 3.25 -12.19 -5.50
N GLN A 98 2.54 -11.05 -5.72
CA GLN A 98 2.23 -10.53 -7.06
C GLN A 98 3.50 -10.16 -7.82
N GLY A 99 4.50 -9.55 -7.16
CA GLY A 99 5.82 -9.28 -7.75
C GLY A 99 6.46 -10.57 -8.28
N ARG A 100 6.47 -11.64 -7.49
CA ARG A 100 6.95 -12.95 -7.95
C ARG A 100 6.12 -13.52 -9.09
N LEU A 101 4.81 -13.34 -9.07
CA LEU A 101 3.94 -13.79 -10.16
C LEU A 101 4.30 -13.08 -11.48
N VAL A 102 4.59 -11.79 -11.42
CA VAL A 102 5.07 -11.02 -12.59
C VAL A 102 6.37 -11.60 -13.13
N GLU A 103 7.35 -11.92 -12.27
CA GLU A 103 8.61 -12.55 -12.70
C GLU A 103 8.37 -13.89 -13.42
N VAL A 104 7.51 -14.74 -12.85
CA VAL A 104 7.21 -16.07 -13.43
C VAL A 104 6.54 -15.94 -14.79
N LEU A 105 5.60 -15.00 -14.93
CA LEU A 105 4.83 -14.83 -16.17
C LEU A 105 5.61 -14.10 -17.27
N SER A 106 6.49 -13.17 -16.89
CA SER A 106 7.24 -12.35 -17.85
C SER A 106 8.60 -12.92 -18.22
N GLY A 107 9.20 -13.72 -17.34
CA GLY A 107 10.60 -14.15 -17.44
C GLY A 107 11.62 -13.05 -17.15
N MET A 108 11.18 -11.89 -16.64
CA MET A 108 12.00 -10.74 -16.26
C MET A 108 12.08 -10.64 -14.73
N SER A 109 13.07 -9.89 -14.16
CA SER A 109 12.94 -9.44 -12.79
C SER A 109 11.76 -8.49 -12.66
N PHE A 110 11.22 -8.37 -11.45
CA PHE A 110 10.07 -7.50 -11.22
C PHE A 110 10.37 -6.03 -11.54
N GLY A 111 11.57 -5.56 -11.15
CA GLY A 111 12.03 -4.21 -11.45
C GLY A 111 12.24 -3.97 -12.94
N GLU A 112 12.81 -4.94 -13.67
CA GLU A 112 12.97 -4.84 -15.12
C GLU A 112 11.61 -4.80 -15.84
N PHE A 113 10.66 -5.62 -15.40
CA PHE A 113 9.30 -5.59 -15.94
C PHE A 113 8.65 -4.23 -15.73
N LEU A 114 8.68 -3.69 -14.50
CA LEU A 114 8.09 -2.39 -14.21
C LEU A 114 8.79 -1.27 -14.99
N ARG A 115 10.13 -1.30 -15.07
CA ARG A 115 10.90 -0.31 -15.82
C ARG A 115 10.48 -0.29 -17.29
N THR A 116 10.46 -1.44 -17.94
CA THR A 116 10.25 -1.52 -19.40
C THR A 116 8.78 -1.41 -19.81
N ARG A 117 7.86 -1.86 -18.95
CA ARG A 117 6.43 -1.92 -19.28
C ARG A 117 5.60 -0.77 -18.72
N LEU A 118 6.13 -0.05 -17.70
CA LEU A 118 5.41 1.01 -17.03
C LEU A 118 6.23 2.31 -16.95
N PHE A 119 7.43 2.26 -16.35
CA PHE A 119 8.15 3.49 -16.03
C PHE A 119 8.72 4.20 -17.25
N GLU A 120 9.40 3.49 -18.14
CA GLU A 120 9.93 4.09 -19.39
C GLU A 120 8.81 4.57 -20.32
N PRO A 121 7.76 3.78 -20.63
CA PRO A 121 6.66 4.26 -21.45
C PRO A 121 5.95 5.49 -20.89
N LEU A 122 5.82 5.59 -19.56
CA LEU A 122 5.22 6.75 -18.90
C LEU A 122 6.23 7.86 -18.56
N ASP A 123 7.49 7.77 -18.99
CA ASP A 123 8.55 8.74 -18.68
C ASP A 123 8.72 9.01 -17.16
N MET A 124 8.60 7.96 -16.34
CA MET A 124 8.75 7.99 -14.87
C MET A 124 10.22 7.80 -14.48
N LYS A 125 11.11 8.71 -14.91
CA LYS A 125 12.58 8.59 -14.85
C LYS A 125 13.17 8.50 -13.44
N ASP A 126 12.41 8.88 -12.44
CA ASP A 126 12.83 8.88 -11.04
C ASP A 126 12.06 7.83 -10.21
N THR A 127 11.59 6.77 -10.86
CA THR A 127 10.90 5.65 -10.18
C THR A 127 11.69 4.36 -10.38
N ALA A 128 12.13 3.76 -9.28
CA ALA A 128 12.89 2.51 -9.29
C ALA A 128 12.94 1.91 -7.87
N PHE A 129 13.47 0.69 -7.73
CA PHE A 129 13.72 0.05 -6.44
C PHE A 129 14.98 0.58 -5.72
N PHE A 130 15.75 1.45 -6.36
CA PHE A 130 16.90 2.10 -5.74
C PHE A 130 17.16 3.46 -6.40
N VAL A 131 17.95 4.29 -5.70
CA VAL A 131 18.37 5.62 -6.20
C VAL A 131 19.80 5.53 -6.70
N PRO A 132 20.05 5.72 -8.01
CA PRO A 132 21.42 5.77 -8.56
C PRO A 132 22.27 6.84 -7.88
N SER A 133 23.58 6.60 -7.80
CA SER A 133 24.52 7.45 -7.04
C SER A 133 24.45 8.94 -7.40
N GLU A 134 24.29 9.24 -8.69
CA GLU A 134 24.18 10.62 -9.21
C GLU A 134 22.88 11.34 -8.80
N LYS A 135 21.87 10.59 -8.31
CA LYS A 135 20.59 11.13 -7.85
C LYS A 135 20.41 11.10 -6.33
N GLN A 136 21.30 10.47 -5.58
CA GLN A 136 21.17 10.29 -4.13
C GLN A 136 21.11 11.60 -3.35
N SER A 137 21.73 12.67 -3.85
CA SER A 137 21.61 13.99 -3.24
C SER A 137 20.20 14.58 -3.25
N ARG A 138 19.29 14.01 -4.06
CA ARG A 138 17.87 14.40 -4.14
C ARG A 138 16.97 13.53 -3.27
N LEU A 139 17.49 12.45 -2.68
CA LEU A 139 16.71 11.56 -1.84
C LEU A 139 16.27 12.29 -0.57
N ALA A 140 14.97 12.31 -0.31
CA ALA A 140 14.43 12.89 0.91
C ALA A 140 14.89 12.09 2.13
N GLN A 141 15.29 12.82 3.18
CA GLN A 141 15.65 12.19 4.46
C GLN A 141 14.44 11.54 5.09
N LEU A 142 14.58 10.29 5.50
CA LEU A 142 13.56 9.57 6.28
C LEU A 142 13.70 9.93 7.76
N TYR A 143 12.57 10.23 8.39
CA TYR A 143 12.48 10.54 9.81
C TYR A 143 11.65 9.47 10.55
N LYS A 144 11.82 9.41 11.86
CA LYS A 144 10.97 8.63 12.78
C LYS A 144 10.60 9.50 13.98
N PRO A 145 9.52 9.17 14.72
CA PRO A 145 9.23 9.82 15.98
C PRO A 145 10.41 9.68 16.96
N ALA A 146 10.76 10.77 17.64
CA ALA A 146 11.87 10.78 18.59
C ALA A 146 11.64 9.77 19.72
N GLY A 147 12.70 9.01 20.06
CA GLY A 147 12.66 7.98 21.10
C GLY A 147 12.03 6.65 20.66
N LEU A 148 11.70 6.47 19.37
CA LEU A 148 11.27 5.18 18.86
C LEU A 148 12.50 4.31 18.58
N THR A 149 12.66 3.23 19.36
CA THR A 149 13.83 2.33 19.26
C THR A 149 13.63 1.22 18.23
N GLU A 150 12.37 0.83 17.96
CA GLU A 150 12.02 -0.20 17.00
C GLU A 150 10.92 0.30 16.05
N LEU A 151 10.92 -0.16 14.81
CA LEU A 151 9.83 0.10 13.86
C LEU A 151 8.58 -0.70 14.23
N ASN A 152 7.98 -0.33 15.34
CA ASN A 152 6.71 -0.87 15.77
C ASN A 152 5.60 0.13 15.40
N PHE A 153 4.82 -0.20 14.37
CA PHE A 153 3.72 0.63 13.89
C PHE A 153 2.61 0.84 14.93
N MET A 154 2.56 0.01 15.97
CA MET A 154 1.55 0.06 17.04
C MET A 154 2.11 0.65 18.34
N ALA A 155 3.44 0.81 18.49
CA ALA A 155 4.03 1.33 19.71
C ALA A 155 3.62 2.79 19.95
N PRO A 156 3.27 3.18 21.19
CA PRO A 156 3.04 4.57 21.53
C PRO A 156 4.32 5.39 21.36
N THR A 157 4.21 6.58 20.78
CA THR A 157 5.32 7.53 20.70
C THR A 157 5.37 8.36 21.98
N THR A 158 6.47 8.30 22.69
CA THR A 158 6.67 9.03 23.96
C THR A 158 7.46 10.33 23.77
N GLY A 159 8.22 10.44 22.68
CA GLY A 159 9.05 11.61 22.37
C GLY A 159 8.26 12.72 21.67
N LYS A 160 8.73 13.97 21.87
CA LYS A 160 8.25 15.13 21.10
C LYS A 160 9.24 15.37 19.95
N GLY A 161 8.69 15.50 18.73
CA GLY A 161 9.48 15.80 17.52
C GLY A 161 9.86 14.57 16.72
N LEU A 162 10.72 14.79 15.74
CA LEU A 162 11.24 13.80 14.82
C LEU A 162 12.76 13.71 14.93
N GLU A 163 13.30 12.54 14.72
CA GLU A 163 14.73 12.29 14.54
C GLU A 163 14.97 11.56 13.21
N VAL A 164 16.18 11.62 12.70
CA VAL A 164 16.55 10.89 11.50
C VAL A 164 16.39 9.40 11.76
N ALA A 165 15.67 8.71 10.86
CA ALA A 165 15.54 7.27 10.94
C ALA A 165 16.89 6.59 10.71
N ASP A 166 17.08 5.40 11.29
CA ASP A 166 18.33 4.68 11.21
C ASP A 166 18.78 4.48 9.76
N ALA A 167 20.09 4.59 9.56
CA ALA A 167 20.72 4.44 8.24
C ALA A 167 20.35 3.14 7.51
N TYR A 168 20.03 2.09 8.30
CA TYR A 168 19.63 0.79 7.77
C TYR A 168 18.39 0.85 6.87
N ILE A 169 17.33 1.61 7.25
CA ILE A 169 16.12 1.74 6.43
C ILE A 169 16.41 2.55 5.17
N SER A 170 17.23 3.59 5.30
CA SER A 170 17.63 4.43 4.16
C SER A 170 18.61 3.71 3.23
N ALA A 171 19.44 2.79 3.76
CA ALA A 171 20.43 2.05 2.98
C ALA A 171 19.80 1.10 1.96
N GLY A 172 18.61 0.55 2.25
CA GLY A 172 17.91 -0.36 1.36
C GLY A 172 17.54 0.22 -0.01
N VAL A 173 17.57 1.56 -0.15
CA VAL A 173 17.27 2.24 -1.43
C VAL A 173 18.51 2.87 -2.09
N LEU A 174 19.70 2.70 -1.52
CA LEU A 174 20.94 3.29 -2.06
C LEU A 174 21.70 2.38 -3.05
N ALA A 175 21.29 1.13 -3.15
CA ALA A 175 21.82 0.16 -4.09
C ALA A 175 20.68 -0.76 -4.59
N PRO A 176 20.87 -1.45 -5.72
CA PRO A 176 19.90 -2.44 -6.18
C PRO A 176 19.64 -3.50 -5.09
N PRO A 177 18.37 -3.67 -4.65
CA PRO A 177 18.04 -4.66 -3.63
C PRO A 177 17.95 -6.06 -4.25
N GLU A 178 18.24 -7.09 -3.46
CA GLU A 178 17.91 -8.48 -3.83
C GLU A 178 16.39 -8.72 -3.81
N PHE A 179 15.68 -8.03 -2.90
CA PHE A 179 14.24 -8.13 -2.74
C PHE A 179 13.54 -6.90 -3.35
N GLU A 180 13.03 -7.05 -4.56
CA GLU A 180 12.22 -6.01 -5.23
C GLU A 180 10.79 -6.04 -4.68
N SER A 181 10.57 -5.50 -3.47
CA SER A 181 9.29 -5.59 -2.76
C SER A 181 8.15 -4.92 -3.52
N GLY A 182 7.10 -5.69 -3.83
CA GLY A 182 5.86 -5.16 -4.38
C GLY A 182 5.07 -4.30 -3.39
N GLY A 183 5.30 -4.51 -2.08
CA GLY A 183 4.57 -3.82 -1.02
C GLY A 183 5.13 -2.46 -0.62
N ALA A 184 6.44 -2.21 -0.82
CA ALA A 184 7.05 -0.96 -0.32
C ALA A 184 8.43 -0.61 -0.90
N GLY A 185 8.91 -1.28 -1.94
CA GLY A 185 10.29 -1.16 -2.40
C GLY A 185 10.58 0.06 -3.28
N LEU A 186 9.58 0.66 -3.90
CA LEU A 186 9.81 1.73 -4.90
C LEU A 186 10.06 3.08 -4.25
N VAL A 187 11.05 3.80 -4.79
CA VAL A 187 11.24 5.25 -4.62
C VAL A 187 10.73 5.98 -5.86
N SER A 188 10.17 7.18 -5.66
CA SER A 188 9.62 7.98 -6.75
C SER A 188 9.61 9.46 -6.40
N THR A 189 9.08 10.28 -7.31
CA THR A 189 8.77 11.69 -7.09
C THR A 189 7.29 11.95 -7.33
N ALA A 190 6.75 13.03 -6.75
CA ALA A 190 5.36 13.43 -7.00
C ALA A 190 5.08 13.58 -8.51
N ARG A 191 6.03 14.16 -9.26
CA ARG A 191 5.91 14.33 -10.72
C ARG A 191 5.87 12.99 -11.47
N ALA A 192 6.72 12.03 -11.10
CA ALA A 192 6.73 10.71 -11.74
C ALA A 192 5.46 9.94 -11.41
N TYR A 193 5.05 9.96 -10.13
CA TYR A 193 3.83 9.28 -9.71
C TYR A 193 2.55 9.91 -10.32
N LEU A 194 2.54 11.24 -10.54
CA LEU A 194 1.44 11.93 -11.24
C LEU A 194 1.20 11.35 -12.63
N ARG A 195 2.24 10.95 -13.36
CA ARG A 195 2.08 10.37 -14.71
C ARG A 195 1.35 9.01 -14.66
N PHE A 196 1.66 8.20 -13.67
CA PHE A 196 0.90 6.97 -13.40
C PHE A 196 -0.56 7.25 -13.00
N ALA A 197 -0.76 8.18 -12.06
CA ALA A 197 -2.10 8.54 -11.60
C ALA A 197 -2.96 9.13 -12.73
N GLN A 198 -2.35 9.97 -13.59
CA GLN A 198 -3.03 10.54 -14.77
C GLN A 198 -3.35 9.45 -15.82
N MET A 199 -2.45 8.49 -16.03
CA MET A 199 -2.72 7.34 -16.90
C MET A 199 -3.95 6.56 -16.41
N MET A 200 -4.05 6.34 -15.09
CA MET A 200 -5.21 5.67 -14.50
C MET A 200 -6.49 6.51 -14.63
N LEU A 201 -6.44 7.81 -14.35
CA LEU A 201 -7.58 8.72 -14.49
C LEU A 201 -8.09 8.76 -15.95
N ASN A 202 -7.19 8.73 -16.91
CA ASN A 202 -7.51 8.71 -18.34
C ASN A 202 -7.93 7.31 -18.88
N GLY A 203 -8.21 6.35 -18.01
CA GLY A 203 -8.63 5.01 -18.42
C GLY A 203 -7.52 4.21 -19.11
N GLY A 204 -6.28 4.33 -18.62
CA GLY A 204 -5.16 3.50 -19.03
C GLY A 204 -4.23 4.09 -20.08
N GLU A 205 -4.32 5.39 -20.36
CA GLU A 205 -3.48 6.09 -21.36
C GLU A 205 -2.98 7.43 -20.86
N PHE A 206 -1.74 7.77 -21.19
CA PHE A 206 -1.17 9.09 -20.92
C PHE A 206 -0.11 9.45 -21.98
N ASP A 207 -0.11 10.71 -22.44
CA ASP A 207 0.82 11.24 -23.46
C ASP A 207 0.86 10.39 -24.76
N GLY A 208 -0.28 9.85 -25.19
CA GLY A 208 -0.38 8.99 -26.37
C GLY A 208 0.12 7.55 -26.14
N VAL A 209 0.54 7.22 -24.93
CA VAL A 209 1.00 5.87 -24.57
C VAL A 209 -0.11 5.14 -23.82
N ARG A 210 -0.58 4.03 -24.39
CA ARG A 210 -1.56 3.16 -23.74
C ARG A 210 -0.88 2.03 -23.02
N ILE A 211 -1.08 1.97 -21.70
CA ILE A 211 -0.61 0.89 -20.82
C ILE A 211 -1.71 -0.15 -20.59
N LEU A 212 -2.94 0.30 -20.36
CA LEU A 212 -4.09 -0.55 -20.09
C LEU A 212 -5.26 -0.25 -21.03
N SER A 213 -6.09 -1.24 -21.28
CA SER A 213 -7.37 -0.96 -21.91
C SER A 213 -8.29 -0.19 -20.95
N PRO A 214 -9.24 0.63 -21.44
CA PRO A 214 -10.20 1.33 -20.58
C PRO A 214 -10.97 0.37 -19.67
N LYS A 215 -11.31 -0.81 -20.16
CA LYS A 215 -12.01 -1.83 -19.36
C LYS A 215 -11.13 -2.45 -18.29
N THR A 216 -9.83 -2.59 -18.52
CA THR A 216 -8.89 -3.05 -17.50
C THR A 216 -8.72 -1.99 -16.39
N ALA A 217 -8.55 -0.71 -16.76
CA ALA A 217 -8.47 0.38 -15.79
C ALA A 217 -9.76 0.44 -14.94
N GLN A 218 -10.93 0.36 -15.57
CA GLN A 218 -12.22 0.29 -14.88
C GLN A 218 -12.31 -0.91 -13.95
N LEU A 219 -11.85 -2.09 -14.38
CA LEU A 219 -11.83 -3.29 -13.55
C LEU A 219 -10.95 -3.08 -12.32
N MET A 220 -9.78 -2.48 -12.47
CA MET A 220 -8.85 -2.24 -11.37
C MET A 220 -9.41 -1.29 -10.32
N THR A 221 -10.23 -0.32 -10.74
CA THR A 221 -10.86 0.67 -9.85
C THR A 221 -12.31 0.34 -9.49
N SER A 222 -12.74 -0.91 -9.68
CA SER A 222 -14.04 -1.42 -9.21
C SER A 222 -13.89 -2.18 -7.90
N ASN A 223 -14.94 -2.21 -7.07
CA ASN A 223 -14.93 -2.96 -5.81
C ASN A 223 -14.91 -4.46 -6.05
N HIS A 224 -13.91 -5.16 -5.53
CA HIS A 224 -13.74 -6.60 -5.60
C HIS A 224 -14.04 -7.33 -4.29
N LEU A 225 -14.40 -6.60 -3.24
CA LEU A 225 -14.73 -7.20 -1.94
C LEU A 225 -16.19 -7.68 -1.87
N GLY A 226 -17.07 -7.19 -2.74
CA GLY A 226 -18.52 -7.42 -2.58
C GLY A 226 -19.00 -6.86 -1.25
N ASP A 227 -19.59 -7.70 -0.41
CA ASP A 227 -20.09 -7.33 0.93
C ASP A 227 -19.02 -7.46 2.05
N LEU A 228 -17.80 -7.91 1.72
CA LEU A 228 -16.73 -7.98 2.71
C LEU A 228 -16.29 -6.56 3.12
N PRO A 229 -16.24 -6.27 4.41
CA PRO A 229 -15.77 -4.96 4.86
C PRO A 229 -14.26 -4.83 4.62
N MET A 230 -13.84 -3.65 4.21
CA MET A 230 -12.43 -3.28 4.28
C MET A 230 -12.07 -3.03 5.75
N GLY A 231 -11.14 -3.81 6.30
CA GLY A 231 -10.82 -3.80 7.73
C GLY A 231 -10.22 -2.49 8.26
N TRP A 232 -9.73 -1.64 7.38
CA TRP A 232 -9.20 -0.32 7.71
C TRP A 232 -10.11 0.77 7.15
N GLY A 233 -10.52 1.70 7.98
CA GLY A 233 -11.16 2.93 7.53
C GLY A 233 -12.67 3.00 7.63
N GLY A 234 -13.36 1.96 8.09
CA GLY A 234 -14.79 2.04 8.41
C GLY A 234 -15.73 1.70 7.25
N LYS A 235 -16.96 2.16 7.36
CA LYS A 235 -18.02 1.96 6.36
C LYS A 235 -17.76 2.81 5.11
N GLY A 236 -18.35 2.43 4.01
CA GLY A 236 -18.29 3.20 2.76
C GLY A 236 -17.02 3.04 1.96
N LEU A 237 -16.12 2.14 2.37
CA LEU A 237 -14.87 1.84 1.67
C LEU A 237 -14.90 0.44 1.05
N GLY A 238 -14.22 0.30 -0.08
CA GLY A 238 -13.98 -0.94 -0.77
C GLY A 238 -12.54 -1.09 -1.21
N PHE A 239 -12.24 -2.16 -1.94
CA PHE A 239 -10.91 -2.38 -2.48
C PHE A 239 -10.98 -2.93 -3.90
N GLY A 240 -10.19 -2.33 -4.78
CA GLY A 240 -10.01 -2.74 -6.16
C GLY A 240 -8.85 -3.71 -6.34
N LEU A 241 -8.21 -3.67 -7.49
CA LEU A 241 -6.99 -4.43 -7.75
C LEU A 241 -5.77 -3.55 -7.45
N GLY A 242 -5.47 -3.39 -6.15
CA GLY A 242 -4.35 -2.60 -5.64
C GLY A 242 -4.69 -1.17 -5.17
N PHE A 243 -5.97 -0.80 -5.12
CA PHE A 243 -6.44 0.52 -4.65
C PHE A 243 -7.53 0.38 -3.60
N GLY A 244 -7.48 1.22 -2.56
CA GLY A 244 -8.65 1.51 -1.74
C GLY A 244 -9.64 2.35 -2.54
N LEU A 245 -10.93 2.16 -2.31
CA LEU A 245 -12.02 2.80 -3.04
C LEU A 245 -12.96 3.49 -2.06
N VAL A 246 -13.46 4.66 -2.43
CA VAL A 246 -14.59 5.31 -1.77
C VAL A 246 -15.87 4.87 -2.47
N LEU A 247 -16.75 4.20 -1.74
CA LEU A 247 -18.05 3.73 -2.25
C LEU A 247 -19.18 4.64 -1.78
N GLU A 248 -19.12 5.09 -0.52
CA GLU A 248 -20.12 5.93 0.14
C GLU A 248 -19.41 7.09 0.85
N PRO A 249 -19.13 8.22 0.18
CA PRO A 249 -18.36 9.34 0.72
C PRO A 249 -18.89 9.82 2.09
N GLU A 250 -20.21 9.89 2.24
CA GLU A 250 -20.89 10.32 3.47
C GLU A 250 -20.58 9.42 4.67
N SER A 251 -20.18 8.18 4.44
CA SER A 251 -19.83 7.20 5.48
C SER A 251 -18.36 7.27 5.90
N THR A 252 -17.50 7.95 5.14
CA THR A 252 -16.04 7.95 5.38
C THR A 252 -15.59 9.01 6.38
N GLY A 253 -16.34 10.09 6.51
CA GLY A 253 -15.95 11.28 7.29
C GLY A 253 -14.82 12.11 6.66
N GLU A 254 -14.42 11.81 5.43
CA GLU A 254 -13.44 12.57 4.63
C GLU A 254 -14.13 13.21 3.42
N VAL A 255 -13.61 14.34 2.96
CA VAL A 255 -14.04 14.96 1.69
C VAL A 255 -13.57 14.07 0.55
N SER A 256 -14.51 13.60 -0.28
CA SER A 256 -14.24 12.68 -1.40
C SER A 256 -15.50 12.53 -2.26
N SER A 257 -15.33 11.92 -3.43
CA SER A 257 -16.44 11.52 -4.30
C SER A 257 -16.57 10.00 -4.38
N ALA A 258 -17.74 9.50 -4.75
CA ALA A 258 -17.91 8.08 -5.02
C ALA A 258 -17.05 7.66 -6.22
N GLY A 259 -16.33 6.55 -6.11
CA GLY A 259 -15.39 6.11 -7.15
C GLY A 259 -13.97 6.69 -7.02
N GLU A 260 -13.71 7.58 -6.05
CA GLU A 260 -12.33 7.95 -5.71
C GLU A 260 -11.54 6.68 -5.39
N PHE A 261 -10.33 6.57 -5.96
CA PHE A 261 -9.40 5.50 -5.61
C PHE A 261 -8.09 6.07 -5.09
N ASN A 262 -7.55 5.42 -4.09
CA ASN A 262 -6.42 5.94 -3.34
C ASN A 262 -5.57 4.83 -2.70
N TRP A 263 -4.40 5.21 -2.20
CA TRP A 263 -3.64 4.42 -1.23
C TRP A 263 -2.61 5.31 -0.52
N GLY A 264 -1.93 4.71 0.46
CA GLY A 264 -0.90 5.39 1.24
C GLY A 264 0.28 4.49 1.56
N GLY A 265 1.39 5.10 1.95
CA GLY A 265 2.62 4.42 2.37
C GLY A 265 2.89 4.59 3.87
N ALA A 266 3.65 3.64 4.43
CA ALA A 266 4.02 3.62 5.84
C ALA A 266 4.81 4.88 6.28
N ALA A 267 5.54 5.50 5.37
CA ALA A 267 6.28 6.75 5.60
C ALA A 267 5.42 8.02 5.41
N GLY A 268 4.11 7.87 5.16
CA GLY A 268 3.14 8.96 5.09
C GLY A 268 2.88 9.51 3.68
N THR A 269 3.44 8.90 2.64
CA THR A 269 3.03 9.20 1.27
C THR A 269 1.57 8.82 1.08
N ARG A 270 0.80 9.67 0.41
CA ARG A 270 -0.60 9.41 0.05
C ARG A 270 -0.88 9.94 -1.34
N PHE A 271 -1.73 9.25 -2.08
CA PHE A 271 -2.34 9.78 -3.29
C PHE A 271 -3.82 9.44 -3.32
N TRP A 272 -4.57 10.23 -4.05
CA TRP A 272 -5.93 9.93 -4.44
C TRP A 272 -6.18 10.42 -5.86
N VAL A 273 -7.05 9.73 -6.54
CA VAL A 273 -7.58 10.08 -7.86
C VAL A 273 -9.09 10.11 -7.73
N ASP A 274 -9.67 11.24 -8.02
CA ASP A 274 -11.11 11.47 -8.01
C ASP A 274 -11.60 11.67 -9.44
N PRO A 275 -12.17 10.64 -10.07
CA PRO A 275 -12.64 10.74 -11.46
C PRO A 275 -13.83 11.69 -11.62
N GLU A 276 -14.67 11.84 -10.61
CA GLU A 276 -15.84 12.71 -10.64
C GLU A 276 -15.42 14.19 -10.72
N GLU A 277 -14.39 14.56 -9.95
CA GLU A 277 -13.84 15.91 -9.95
C GLU A 277 -12.68 16.11 -10.92
N ASN A 278 -12.32 15.08 -11.69
CA ASN A 278 -11.13 15.08 -12.57
C ASN A 278 -9.87 15.57 -11.82
N LEU A 279 -9.69 15.09 -10.60
CA LEU A 279 -8.70 15.59 -9.64
C LEU A 279 -7.70 14.50 -9.26
N ILE A 280 -6.43 14.86 -9.18
CA ILE A 280 -5.38 14.03 -8.61
C ILE A 280 -4.72 14.80 -7.46
N GLY A 281 -4.66 14.19 -6.29
CA GLY A 281 -3.86 14.68 -5.18
C GLY A 281 -2.70 13.74 -4.86
N ILE A 282 -1.52 14.32 -4.64
CA ILE A 282 -0.32 13.58 -4.24
C ILE A 282 0.34 14.32 -3.09
N PHE A 283 0.47 13.63 -1.97
CA PHE A 283 1.13 14.14 -0.78
C PHE A 283 2.33 13.25 -0.45
N MET A 284 3.53 13.84 -0.39
CA MET A 284 4.75 13.11 -0.10
C MET A 284 5.43 13.66 1.14
N VAL A 285 5.62 12.79 2.11
CA VAL A 285 6.35 13.02 3.35
C VAL A 285 7.14 11.76 3.68
N GLN A 286 8.21 11.89 4.43
CA GLN A 286 9.09 10.78 4.79
C GLN A 286 9.26 10.72 6.32
N SER A 287 8.26 10.15 7.01
CA SER A 287 8.28 9.88 8.44
C SER A 287 7.65 8.53 8.74
N ILE A 288 8.40 7.59 9.29
CA ILE A 288 7.95 6.21 9.54
C ILE A 288 8.01 5.85 11.02
N PRO A 289 6.93 5.32 11.62
CA PRO A 289 5.56 5.32 11.11
C PRO A 289 4.97 6.74 11.04
N HIS A 290 4.22 7.04 9.99
CA HIS A 290 3.54 8.33 9.87
C HIS A 290 2.25 8.31 10.69
N ARG A 291 2.09 9.29 11.60
CA ARG A 291 0.96 9.32 12.55
C ARG A 291 0.30 10.70 12.65
N THR A 292 0.49 11.54 11.65
CA THR A 292 -0.12 12.88 11.63
C THR A 292 -1.34 12.92 10.71
N ARG A 293 -2.18 13.93 10.87
CA ARG A 293 -3.33 14.20 9.99
C ARG A 293 -2.96 15.01 8.74
N LEU A 294 -1.68 15.33 8.53
CA LEU A 294 -1.24 16.25 7.48
C LEU A 294 -1.77 15.91 6.09
N ALA A 295 -1.80 14.62 5.71
CA ALA A 295 -2.33 14.22 4.41
C ALA A 295 -3.84 14.46 4.29
N GLY A 296 -4.61 14.20 5.37
CA GLY A 296 -6.04 14.51 5.43
C GLY A 296 -6.31 16.01 5.41
N ASP A 297 -5.56 16.78 6.20
CA ASP A 297 -5.67 18.25 6.23
C ASP A 297 -5.32 18.85 4.84
N PHE A 298 -4.29 18.32 4.18
CA PHE A 298 -3.95 18.70 2.81
C PHE A 298 -5.08 18.39 1.84
N LYS A 299 -5.69 17.21 1.94
CA LYS A 299 -6.84 16.83 1.10
C LYS A 299 -8.00 17.81 1.27
N VAL A 300 -8.35 18.16 2.51
CA VAL A 300 -9.40 19.14 2.81
C VAL A 300 -9.09 20.50 2.17
N LEU A 301 -7.83 20.97 2.25
CA LEU A 301 -7.42 22.24 1.65
C LEU A 301 -7.50 22.20 0.12
N VAL A 302 -7.15 21.07 -0.50
CA VAL A 302 -7.24 20.90 -1.97
C VAL A 302 -8.69 21.01 -2.42
N TYR A 303 -9.62 20.24 -1.82
CA TYR A 303 -11.05 20.35 -2.16
C TYR A 303 -11.63 21.73 -1.79
N GLY A 304 -11.20 22.33 -0.68
CA GLY A 304 -11.61 23.69 -0.28
C GLY A 304 -11.14 24.80 -1.22
N ALA A 305 -10.13 24.55 -2.05
CA ALA A 305 -9.65 25.50 -3.06
C ALA A 305 -10.39 25.39 -4.40
N MET A 306 -11.20 24.36 -4.59
CA MET A 306 -12.02 24.21 -5.80
C MET A 306 -13.16 25.23 -5.79
N THR A 307 -13.33 25.95 -6.90
CA THR A 307 -14.37 26.96 -7.06
C THR A 307 -15.61 26.44 -7.80
N GLN A 308 -15.45 25.31 -8.46
CA GLN A 308 -16.53 24.60 -9.19
C GLN A 308 -16.26 23.10 -9.08
N SER A 309 -17.30 22.31 -8.92
CA SER A 309 -17.26 20.87 -9.10
C SER A 309 -17.26 20.53 -10.60
N GLN A 310 -16.63 19.43 -10.97
CA GLN A 310 -16.69 18.87 -12.33
C GLN A 310 -17.75 17.77 -12.44
N ALA A 311 -18.49 17.54 -11.35
CA ALA A 311 -19.50 16.48 -11.21
C ALA A 311 -20.82 16.77 -11.95
N ASP A 312 -20.92 17.86 -12.72
CA ASP A 312 -22.13 18.27 -13.46
C ASP A 312 -22.12 17.77 -14.91
#